data_eb5295948e382715856af0d97ca9a9cf
#
_entry.id   eb5295948e382715856af0d97ca9a9cf
#
_cell.length_a   1.000
_cell.length_b   1.000
_cell.length_c   1.000
_cell.angle_alpha   90.00
_cell.angle_beta   90.00
_cell.angle_gamma   90.00
#
_symmetry.space_group_name_H-M   'P 1'
#
loop_
_entity.id
_entity.type
_entity.pdbx_description
1 polymer ?
#
loop_
_entity_poly.entity_id
_entity_poly.type
_entity_poly.pdbx_seq_one_letter_code
_entity_poly.pdbx_strand_id
1 'polypeptide(L)'
;MLFRSDSTEAVRIGLVDRVVADAELWNATMEIARTISGNAPLAIKAAKITIAQILKDPDKRDMDAIKQIGVACMDSEDFREGRRAFMEKRKPQFHGR
;
A
#
# COMPACT_ATOMS: atom_id res chain seq x y z
N MET A 1 10.45 -21.08 -27.57
CA MET A 1 10.66 -21.72 -26.24
C MET A 1 9.66 -21.12 -25.25
N LEU A 2 8.83 -21.94 -24.69
CA LEU A 2 7.89 -21.51 -23.65
C LEU A 2 8.61 -21.56 -22.28
N PHE A 3 8.83 -20.41 -21.67
CA PHE A 3 9.26 -20.33 -20.28
C PHE A 3 8.06 -20.70 -19.39
N ARG A 4 8.17 -21.80 -18.66
CA ARG A 4 7.24 -22.13 -17.58
C ARG A 4 7.96 -21.94 -16.26
N SER A 5 7.51 -20.98 -15.48
CA SER A 5 7.91 -20.85 -14.09
C SER A 5 6.84 -21.54 -13.23
N ASP A 6 7.27 -22.40 -12.31
CA ASP A 6 6.39 -22.87 -11.26
C ASP A 6 6.24 -21.82 -10.15
N SER A 7 5.38 -22.07 -9.17
CA SER A 7 5.13 -21.14 -8.08
C SER A 7 6.38 -20.88 -7.22
N THR A 8 7.23 -21.88 -7.04
CA THR A 8 8.49 -21.75 -6.27
C THR A 8 9.45 -20.80 -6.98
N GLU A 9 9.65 -20.97 -8.28
CA GLU A 9 10.49 -20.09 -9.09
C GLU A 9 9.91 -18.67 -9.16
N ALA A 10 8.59 -18.55 -9.27
CA ALA A 10 7.92 -17.24 -9.29
C ALA A 10 8.19 -16.41 -8.01
N VAL A 11 8.20 -17.05 -6.84
CA VAL A 11 8.62 -16.38 -5.59
C VAL A 11 10.10 -16.04 -5.62
N ARG A 12 10.94 -16.99 -6.04
CA ARG A 12 12.41 -16.81 -6.06
C ARG A 12 12.85 -15.61 -6.89
N ILE A 13 12.21 -15.41 -8.05
CA ILE A 13 12.53 -14.29 -8.96
C ILE A 13 11.76 -13.00 -8.64
N GLY A 14 10.91 -12.98 -7.63
CA GLY A 14 10.11 -11.81 -7.25
C GLY A 14 8.92 -11.51 -8.16
N LEU A 15 8.48 -12.48 -8.96
CA LEU A 15 7.30 -12.34 -9.80
C LEU A 15 6.02 -12.32 -8.97
N VAL A 16 5.98 -13.07 -7.88
CA VAL A 16 4.92 -13.07 -6.87
C VAL A 16 5.52 -12.97 -5.48
N ASP A 17 4.77 -12.39 -4.54
CA ASP A 17 5.25 -12.15 -3.17
C ASP A 17 5.01 -13.35 -2.27
N ARG A 18 3.96 -14.12 -2.54
CA ARG A 18 3.53 -15.23 -1.69
C ARG A 18 2.84 -16.32 -2.51
N VAL A 19 3.06 -17.55 -2.10
CA VAL A 19 2.36 -18.73 -2.61
C VAL A 19 1.63 -19.41 -1.46
N VAL A 20 0.42 -19.83 -1.71
CA VAL A 20 -0.46 -20.55 -0.77
C VAL A 20 -1.11 -21.73 -1.49
N ALA A 21 -1.67 -22.68 -0.74
CA ALA A 21 -2.49 -23.73 -1.32
C ALA A 21 -3.71 -23.15 -2.03
N ASP A 22 -4.18 -23.79 -3.09
CA ASP A 22 -5.31 -23.31 -3.91
C ASP A 22 -6.56 -23.00 -3.06
N ALA A 23 -6.89 -23.87 -2.11
CA ALA A 23 -8.03 -23.67 -1.21
C ALA A 23 -7.90 -22.44 -0.30
N GLU A 24 -6.68 -21.96 -0.04
CA GLU A 24 -6.39 -20.82 0.84
C GLU A 24 -6.24 -19.51 0.08
N LEU A 25 -6.19 -19.54 -1.25
CA LEU A 25 -5.90 -18.35 -2.06
C LEU A 25 -6.86 -17.18 -1.76
N TRP A 26 -8.16 -17.46 -1.71
CA TRP A 26 -9.17 -16.44 -1.44
C TRP A 26 -9.01 -15.84 -0.04
N ASN A 27 -8.87 -16.68 0.97
CA ASN A 27 -8.72 -16.24 2.36
C ASN A 27 -7.46 -15.42 2.55
N ALA A 28 -6.33 -15.88 2.05
CA ALA A 28 -5.05 -15.16 2.12
C ALA A 28 -5.11 -13.80 1.39
N THR A 29 -5.74 -13.75 0.22
CA THR A 29 -5.93 -12.51 -0.55
C THR A 29 -6.81 -11.52 0.22
N MET A 30 -7.94 -11.99 0.77
CA MET A 30 -8.85 -11.14 1.52
C MET A 30 -8.24 -10.63 2.84
N GLU A 31 -7.38 -11.39 3.48
CA GLU A 31 -6.63 -10.95 4.66
C GLU A 31 -5.74 -9.74 4.33
N ILE A 32 -4.96 -9.84 3.25
CA ILE A 32 -4.11 -8.73 2.77
C ILE A 32 -4.98 -7.52 2.39
N ALA A 33 -6.04 -7.74 1.64
CA ALA A 33 -6.95 -6.67 1.21
C ALA A 33 -7.57 -5.93 2.41
N ARG A 34 -8.01 -6.66 3.44
CA ARG A 34 -8.55 -6.06 4.67
C ARG A 34 -7.49 -5.30 5.44
N THR A 35 -6.27 -5.80 5.50
CA THR A 35 -5.15 -5.09 6.14
C THR A 35 -4.89 -3.76 5.43
N ILE A 36 -4.84 -3.76 4.10
CA ILE A 36 -4.64 -2.54 3.31
C ILE A 36 -5.80 -1.56 3.51
N SER A 37 -7.04 -2.05 3.42
CA SER A 37 -8.24 -1.19 3.55
C SER A 37 -8.45 -0.64 4.96
N GLY A 38 -7.83 -1.25 5.96
CA GLY A 38 -7.83 -0.75 7.34
C GLY A 38 -6.84 0.40 7.60
N ASN A 39 -5.98 0.73 6.65
CA ASN A 39 -5.06 1.85 6.75
C ASN A 39 -5.73 3.16 6.27
N ALA A 40 -5.13 4.30 6.65
CA ALA A 40 -5.59 5.62 6.21
C ALA A 40 -5.59 5.73 4.68
N PRO A 41 -6.73 5.98 4.01
CA PRO A 41 -6.83 5.97 2.55
C PRO A 41 -5.89 6.97 1.87
N LEU A 42 -5.73 8.16 2.44
CA LEU A 42 -4.81 9.17 1.91
C LEU A 42 -3.35 8.72 2.00
N ALA A 43 -2.96 8.01 3.05
CA ALA A 43 -1.61 7.46 3.19
C ALA A 43 -1.34 6.39 2.13
N ILE A 44 -2.30 5.50 1.85
CA ILE A 44 -2.20 4.52 0.77
C ILE A 44 -2.09 5.20 -0.59
N LYS A 45 -2.89 6.25 -0.84
CA LYS A 45 -2.80 7.05 -2.07
C LYS A 45 -1.44 7.73 -2.20
N ALA A 46 -0.92 8.31 -1.14
CA ALA A 46 0.40 8.94 -1.12
C ALA A 46 1.52 7.93 -1.44
N ALA A 47 1.48 6.75 -0.83
CA ALA A 47 2.43 5.68 -1.10
C ALA A 47 2.42 5.28 -2.59
N LYS A 48 1.25 5.08 -3.19
CA LYS A 48 1.12 4.73 -4.60
C LYS A 48 1.67 5.81 -5.53
N ILE A 49 1.35 7.08 -5.26
CA ILE A 49 1.84 8.22 -6.05
C ILE A 49 3.37 8.30 -5.94
N THR A 50 3.90 8.21 -4.72
CA THR A 50 5.35 8.28 -4.48
C THR A 50 6.10 7.16 -5.20
N ILE A 51 5.64 5.91 -5.10
CA ILE A 51 6.24 4.77 -5.79
C ILE A 51 6.19 4.96 -7.30
N ALA A 52 5.06 5.43 -7.86
CA ALA A 52 4.92 5.68 -9.29
C ALA A 52 5.91 6.76 -9.78
N GLN A 53 6.21 7.77 -8.97
CA GLN A 53 7.22 8.79 -9.33
C GLN A 53 8.64 8.23 -9.22
N ILE A 54 8.95 7.43 -8.19
CA ILE A 54 10.28 6.85 -8.00
C ILE A 54 10.67 5.93 -9.15
N LEU A 55 9.70 5.23 -9.76
CA LEU A 55 9.92 4.35 -10.90
C LEU A 55 10.23 5.08 -12.21
N LYS A 56 10.03 6.40 -12.26
CA LYS A 56 10.41 7.22 -13.42
C LYS A 56 11.89 7.60 -13.38
N ASP A 57 12.43 7.98 -14.54
CA ASP A 57 13.73 8.64 -14.60
C ASP A 57 13.72 9.89 -13.71
N PRO A 58 14.83 10.21 -13.03
CA PRO A 58 14.87 11.32 -12.07
C PRO A 58 14.38 12.67 -12.61
N ASP A 59 14.69 12.97 -13.87
CA ASP A 59 14.28 14.21 -14.56
C ASP A 59 12.79 14.27 -14.93
N LYS A 60 12.10 13.12 -14.88
CA LYS A 60 10.67 13.00 -15.19
C LYS A 60 9.80 12.88 -13.93
N ARG A 61 10.40 12.94 -12.75
CA ARG A 61 9.68 12.83 -11.48
C ARG A 61 8.96 14.13 -11.15
N ASP A 62 7.69 14.02 -10.82
CA ASP A 62 6.90 15.12 -10.29
C ASP A 62 7.05 15.19 -8.77
N MET A 63 8.09 15.91 -8.33
CA MET A 63 8.38 16.08 -6.89
C MET A 63 7.34 16.95 -6.19
N ASP A 64 6.69 17.86 -6.92
CA ASP A 64 5.62 18.68 -6.36
C ASP A 64 4.38 17.86 -6.06
N ALA A 65 4.02 16.91 -6.92
CA ALA A 65 2.93 15.96 -6.66
C ALA A 65 3.18 15.14 -5.38
N ILE A 66 4.41 14.67 -5.16
CA ILE A 66 4.78 13.95 -3.93
C ILE A 66 4.63 14.86 -2.72
N LYS A 67 5.13 16.10 -2.79
CA LYS A 67 5.03 17.07 -1.70
C LYS A 67 3.57 17.40 -1.37
N GLN A 68 2.76 17.68 -2.39
CA GLN A 68 1.35 18.03 -2.21
C GLN A 68 0.55 16.91 -1.55
N ILE A 69 0.73 15.66 -1.98
CA ILE A 69 0.02 14.54 -1.35
C ILE A 69 0.49 14.29 0.08
N GLY A 70 1.79 14.51 0.37
CA GLY A 70 2.34 14.44 1.71
C GLY A 70 1.71 15.46 2.65
N VAL A 71 1.62 16.73 2.22
CA VAL A 71 0.95 17.80 2.98
C VAL A 71 -0.52 17.46 3.20
N ALA A 72 -1.24 17.04 2.15
CA ALA A 72 -2.65 16.65 2.27
C ALA A 72 -2.87 15.53 3.29
N CYS A 73 -1.96 14.56 3.36
CA CYS A 73 -2.02 13.51 4.39
C CYS A 73 -1.84 14.08 5.80
N MET A 74 -0.85 14.95 6.01
CA MET A 74 -0.54 15.53 7.32
C MET A 74 -1.65 16.44 7.84
N ASP A 75 -2.35 17.15 6.94
CA ASP A 75 -3.43 18.07 7.27
C ASP A 75 -4.80 17.39 7.40
N SER A 76 -4.89 16.11 7.07
CA SER A 76 -6.15 15.35 7.04
C SER A 76 -6.74 15.11 8.43
N GLU A 77 -8.06 14.89 8.46
CA GLU A 77 -8.75 14.39 9.66
C GLU A 77 -8.25 13.00 10.05
N ASP A 78 -7.95 12.16 9.07
CA ASP A 78 -7.41 10.82 9.29
C ASP A 78 -6.06 10.84 10.01
N PHE A 79 -5.21 11.81 9.72
CA PHE A 79 -3.94 11.98 10.45
C PHE A 79 -4.18 12.32 11.93
N ARG A 80 -5.14 13.23 12.20
CA ARG A 80 -5.51 13.58 13.59
C ARG A 80 -6.14 12.40 14.31
N GLU A 81 -7.02 11.67 13.62
CA GLU A 81 -7.63 10.45 14.14
C GLU A 81 -6.59 9.37 14.44
N GLY A 82 -5.65 9.14 13.54
CA GLY A 82 -4.57 8.16 13.74
C GLY A 82 -3.74 8.47 14.98
N ARG A 83 -3.37 9.74 15.17
CA ARG A 83 -2.66 10.19 16.38
C ARG A 83 -3.48 9.99 17.66
N ARG A 84 -4.76 10.36 17.62
CA ARG A 84 -5.67 10.20 18.74
C ARG A 84 -5.85 8.74 19.11
N ALA A 85 -6.15 7.90 18.13
CA ALA A 85 -6.33 6.46 18.32
C ALA A 85 -5.08 5.80 18.91
N PHE A 86 -3.88 6.22 18.47
CA PHE A 86 -2.62 5.75 19.02
C PHE A 86 -2.47 6.10 20.51
N MET A 87 -2.76 7.35 20.89
CA MET A 87 -2.69 7.79 22.29
C MET A 87 -3.71 7.08 23.16
N GLU A 88 -4.90 6.82 22.62
CA GLU A 88 -6.00 6.14 23.33
C GLU A 88 -5.90 4.60 23.27
N LYS A 89 -4.89 4.05 22.60
CA LYS A 89 -4.66 2.60 22.39
C LYS A 89 -5.87 1.88 21.81
N ARG A 90 -6.56 2.49 20.88
CA ARG A 90 -7.70 1.94 20.14
C ARG A 90 -7.43 1.88 18.64
N LYS A 91 -8.27 1.14 17.93
CA LYS A 91 -8.23 1.16 16.46
C LYS A 91 -8.72 2.52 15.94
N PRO A 92 -8.01 3.11 14.94
CA PRO A 92 -8.48 4.32 14.28
C PRO A 92 -9.68 4.04 13.38
N GLN A 93 -10.48 5.09 13.16
CA GLN A 93 -11.56 5.09 12.18
C GLN A 93 -11.24 6.11 11.09
N PHE A 94 -10.77 5.62 9.96
CA PHE A 94 -10.37 6.48 8.84
C PHE A 94 -11.52 6.68 7.85
N HIS A 95 -11.59 7.90 7.29
CA HIS A 95 -12.66 8.32 6.38
C HIS A 95 -12.13 8.85 5.04
N GLY A 96 -10.82 8.93 4.85
CA GLY A 96 -10.21 9.40 3.60
C GLY A 96 -10.23 10.93 3.42
N ARG A 97 -10.28 11.69 4.49
CA ARG A 97 -10.34 13.15 4.47
C ARG A 97 -9.57 13.81 5.61
#